data_45d759350c99c2f23bce17acb5d8edde
#
_entry.id   45d759350c99c2f23bce17acb5d8edde
#
_cell.length_a   1.000
_cell.length_b   1.000
_cell.length_c   1.000
_cell.angle_alpha   90.00
_cell.angle_beta   90.00
_cell.angle_gamma   90.00
#
_symmetry.space_group_name_H-M   'P 1'
#
loop_
_entity.id
_entity.type
_entity.pdbx_description
1 polymer ?
#
loop_
_entity_poly.entity_id
_entity_poly.type
_entity_poly.pdbx_seq_one_letter_code
_entity_poly.pdbx_strand_id
1 'polypeptide(L)'
;HPLSRRQRQMCIRDSLDTLKNYENLGIDYFILGSVAITDKDFFMNACEMYPKKIILGLDAKKGFVATEAWTKTSDVLATDLVEDFKDLPIFQIIYTDIDKDGMMMGPNIEETKKLAEASKFPVIASGGVSRLEDLEKLSLLKNIYGAICGKALYEGSISLDEILERFNS
;
A
#
# COMPACT_ATOMS: atom_id res chain seq x y z
N HIS A 1 -10.32 18.26 18.14
CA HIS A 1 -9.53 17.03 18.31
C HIS A 1 -8.18 17.24 17.65
N PRO A 2 -7.05 17.10 18.35
CA PRO A 2 -5.79 17.02 17.65
C PRO A 2 -5.81 15.72 16.83
N LEU A 3 -5.71 15.84 15.52
CA LEU A 3 -5.44 14.72 14.65
C LEU A 3 -4.10 14.11 15.10
N SER A 4 -4.13 13.00 15.83
CA SER A 4 -2.92 12.29 16.18
C SER A 4 -2.27 11.85 14.88
N ARG A 5 -1.11 12.39 14.55
CA ARG A 5 -0.33 11.95 13.41
C ARG A 5 0.10 10.53 13.69
N ARG A 6 -0.59 9.57 13.07
CA ARG A 6 -0.20 8.17 13.14
C ARG A 6 1.11 8.01 12.38
N GLN A 7 2.13 7.57 13.07
CA GLN A 7 3.44 7.34 12.49
C GLN A 7 3.47 5.98 11.80
N ARG A 8 4.07 5.95 10.60
CA ARG A 8 4.25 4.74 9.80
C ARG A 8 5.71 4.61 9.42
N GLN A 9 6.27 3.42 9.55
CA GLN A 9 7.62 3.11 9.11
C GLN A 9 7.59 2.22 7.90
N MET A 10 8.28 2.64 6.85
CA MET A 10 8.41 1.92 5.57
C MET A 10 9.74 1.18 5.48
N CYS A 11 9.76 0.02 4.82
CA CYS A 11 10.96 -0.76 4.51
C CYS A 11 11.77 -1.16 5.75
N ILE A 12 11.12 -1.84 6.71
CA ILE A 12 11.82 -2.41 7.84
C ILE A 12 12.59 -3.63 7.35
N ARG A 13 13.92 -3.58 7.51
CA ARG A 13 14.78 -4.74 7.39
C ARG A 13 14.99 -5.35 8.77
N ASP A 14 14.78 -6.65 8.89
CA ASP A 14 15.64 -7.64 9.51
C ASP A 14 15.26 -8.27 10.85
N SER A 15 14.36 -7.78 11.70
CA SER A 15 14.00 -8.57 12.88
C SER A 15 12.74 -8.08 13.60
N LEU A 16 12.14 -9.01 14.37
CA LEU A 16 11.04 -8.65 15.27
C LEU A 16 11.48 -7.66 16.35
N ASP A 17 12.76 -7.68 16.74
CA ASP A 17 13.32 -6.70 17.68
C ASP A 17 13.31 -5.28 17.10
N THR A 18 13.52 -5.15 15.80
CA THR A 18 13.43 -3.87 15.09
C THR A 18 12.00 -3.31 15.17
N LEU A 19 10.98 -4.15 14.94
CA LEU A 19 9.57 -3.75 15.09
C LEU A 19 9.26 -3.29 16.51
N LYS A 20 9.75 -4.03 17.51
CA LYS A 20 9.59 -3.67 18.92
C LYS A 20 10.25 -2.34 19.27
N ASN A 21 11.42 -2.06 18.73
CA ASN A 21 12.10 -0.79 18.93
C ASN A 21 11.28 0.37 18.33
N TYR A 22 10.71 0.20 17.15
CA TYR A 22 9.85 1.21 16.51
C TYR A 22 8.54 1.40 17.28
N GLU A 23 7.93 0.33 17.80
CA GLU A 23 6.76 0.44 18.67
C GLU A 23 7.06 1.28 19.92
N ASN A 24 8.21 1.05 20.56
CA ASN A 24 8.67 1.83 21.71
C ASN A 24 8.91 3.33 21.38
N LEU A 25 9.19 3.64 20.13
CA LEU A 25 9.31 5.01 19.61
C LEU A 25 7.95 5.63 19.23
N GLY A 26 6.85 4.92 19.45
CA GLY A 26 5.49 5.41 19.18
C GLY A 26 5.04 5.23 17.72
N ILE A 27 5.64 4.33 16.96
CA ILE A 27 5.16 3.96 15.63
C ILE A 27 3.93 3.07 15.77
N ASP A 28 2.82 3.46 15.15
CA ASP A 28 1.53 2.76 15.22
C ASP A 28 1.40 1.63 14.19
N TYR A 29 1.96 1.82 12.99
CA TYR A 29 1.82 0.90 11.86
C TYR A 29 3.15 0.64 11.17
N PHE A 30 3.35 -0.60 10.73
CA PHE A 30 4.55 -1.04 10.03
C PHE A 30 4.22 -1.46 8.60
N ILE A 31 4.89 -0.86 7.62
CA ILE A 31 4.74 -1.26 6.22
C ILE A 31 5.83 -2.27 5.90
N LEU A 32 5.44 -3.50 5.63
CA LEU A 32 6.31 -4.58 5.22
C LEU A 32 6.05 -4.92 3.74
N GLY A 33 7.07 -4.86 2.92
CA GLY A 33 6.97 -5.08 1.47
C GLY A 33 7.63 -6.38 1.03
N SER A 34 8.82 -6.29 0.43
CA SER A 34 9.54 -7.43 -0.18
C SER A 34 9.72 -8.64 0.75
N VAL A 35 9.77 -8.42 2.06
CA VAL A 35 9.89 -9.48 3.06
C VAL A 35 8.72 -10.46 3.04
N ALA A 36 7.54 -10.05 2.60
CA ALA A 36 6.39 -10.92 2.41
C ALA A 36 6.64 -12.05 1.38
N ILE A 37 7.65 -11.88 0.52
CA ILE A 37 8.08 -12.89 -0.44
C ILE A 37 9.41 -13.51 -0.04
N THR A 38 10.37 -12.69 0.36
CA THR A 38 11.75 -13.15 0.62
C THR A 38 11.90 -13.89 1.95
N ASP A 39 11.00 -13.62 2.92
CA ASP A 39 10.96 -14.26 4.23
C ASP A 39 9.51 -14.31 4.76
N LYS A 40 8.72 -15.23 4.18
CA LYS A 40 7.30 -15.40 4.55
C LYS A 40 7.10 -15.69 6.03
N ASP A 41 7.99 -16.46 6.64
CA ASP A 41 7.88 -16.84 8.06
C ASP A 41 8.02 -15.60 8.95
N PHE A 42 8.98 -14.75 8.67
CA PHE A 42 9.11 -13.46 9.36
C PHE A 42 7.85 -12.62 9.19
N PHE A 43 7.33 -12.49 7.96
CA PHE A 43 6.14 -11.70 7.68
C PHE A 43 4.91 -12.21 8.47
N MET A 44 4.69 -13.53 8.47
CA MET A 44 3.59 -14.16 9.20
C MET A 44 3.72 -13.94 10.72
N ASN A 45 4.92 -14.16 11.27
CA ASN A 45 5.20 -13.93 12.69
C ASN A 45 4.99 -12.46 13.07
N ALA A 46 5.39 -11.52 12.20
CA ALA A 46 5.15 -10.09 12.43
C ALA A 46 3.64 -9.76 12.45
N CYS A 47 2.85 -10.35 11.56
CA CYS A 47 1.39 -10.18 11.55
C CYS A 47 0.74 -10.70 12.83
N GLU A 48 1.18 -11.86 13.33
CA GLU A 48 0.67 -12.46 14.57
C GLU A 48 1.06 -11.66 15.81
N MET A 49 2.31 -11.17 15.85
CA MET A 49 2.82 -10.37 16.97
C MET A 49 2.22 -8.96 17.02
N TYR A 50 1.90 -8.39 15.86
CA TYR A 50 1.37 -7.04 15.71
C TYR A 50 0.02 -7.04 14.95
N PRO A 51 -1.03 -7.69 15.51
CA PRO A 51 -2.31 -7.86 14.83
C PRO A 51 -2.93 -6.49 14.50
N LYS A 52 -3.35 -6.31 13.24
CA LYS A 52 -3.92 -5.06 12.72
C LYS A 52 -2.98 -3.85 12.78
N LYS A 53 -1.68 -4.06 12.89
CA LYS A 53 -0.65 -3.00 12.79
C LYS A 53 0.25 -3.18 11.57
N ILE A 54 0.22 -4.33 10.91
CA ILE A 54 1.00 -4.58 9.70
C ILE A 54 0.22 -4.11 8.48
N ILE A 55 0.88 -3.34 7.63
CA ILE A 55 0.42 -2.94 6.30
C ILE A 55 1.29 -3.68 5.29
N LEU A 56 0.67 -4.44 4.40
CA LEU A 56 1.39 -5.13 3.32
C LEU A 56 1.65 -4.14 2.18
N GLY A 57 2.92 -3.83 1.92
CA GLY A 57 3.34 -3.04 0.77
C GLY A 57 3.60 -3.95 -0.43
N LEU A 58 2.80 -3.83 -1.47
CA LEU A 58 2.93 -4.57 -2.72
C LEU A 58 3.28 -3.63 -3.86
N ASP A 59 4.54 -3.67 -4.26
CA ASP A 59 4.99 -3.04 -5.49
C ASP A 59 4.88 -4.06 -6.62
N ALA A 60 4.17 -3.75 -7.69
CA ALA A 60 3.90 -4.68 -8.77
C ALA A 60 4.15 -4.09 -10.14
N LYS A 61 4.53 -4.95 -11.07
CA LYS A 61 4.65 -4.67 -12.49
C LYS A 61 3.80 -5.65 -13.28
N LYS A 62 2.80 -5.13 -13.99
CA LYS A 62 1.85 -5.97 -14.76
C LYS A 62 1.21 -7.07 -13.88
N GLY A 63 0.89 -6.75 -12.62
CA GLY A 63 0.30 -7.66 -11.65
C GLY A 63 1.28 -8.59 -10.93
N PHE A 64 2.54 -8.71 -11.37
CA PHE A 64 3.57 -9.50 -10.69
C PHE A 64 4.31 -8.67 -9.65
N VAL A 65 4.54 -9.25 -8.47
CA VAL A 65 5.19 -8.55 -7.37
C VAL A 65 6.65 -8.27 -7.67
N ALA A 66 7.06 -7.02 -7.49
CA ALA A 66 8.43 -6.59 -7.62
C ALA A 66 9.16 -6.68 -6.27
N THR A 67 10.44 -7.05 -6.33
CA THR A 67 11.33 -7.17 -5.19
C THR A 67 12.63 -6.39 -5.43
N GLU A 68 13.49 -6.31 -4.41
CA GLU A 68 14.81 -5.68 -4.50
C GLU A 68 14.77 -4.24 -5.05
N ALA A 69 13.92 -3.40 -4.45
CA ALA A 69 13.73 -2.00 -4.87
C ALA A 69 13.42 -1.87 -6.38
N TRP A 70 12.50 -2.70 -6.88
CA TRP A 70 11.99 -2.73 -8.26
C TRP A 70 12.97 -3.28 -9.31
N THR A 71 14.14 -3.79 -8.90
CA THR A 71 15.14 -4.32 -9.85
C THR A 71 14.79 -5.72 -10.36
N LYS A 72 13.99 -6.47 -9.60
CA LYS A 72 13.51 -7.79 -9.98
C LYS A 72 11.99 -7.87 -9.88
N THR A 73 11.37 -8.51 -10.86
CA THR A 73 9.97 -8.93 -10.81
C THR A 73 9.96 -10.42 -10.48
N SER A 74 9.16 -10.80 -9.50
CA SER A 74 8.96 -12.22 -9.15
C SER A 74 7.95 -12.87 -10.11
N ASP A 75 7.85 -14.20 -10.07
CA ASP A 75 6.80 -14.95 -10.78
C ASP A 75 5.50 -15.05 -9.94
N VAL A 76 5.40 -14.29 -8.85
CA VAL A 76 4.25 -14.30 -7.94
C VAL A 76 3.28 -13.19 -8.33
N LEU A 77 2.03 -13.55 -8.61
CA LEU A 77 0.96 -12.58 -8.80
C LEU A 77 0.58 -11.94 -7.47
N ALA A 78 0.33 -10.64 -7.48
CA ALA A 78 -0.12 -9.91 -6.29
C ALA A 78 -1.46 -10.44 -5.76
N THR A 79 -2.36 -10.86 -6.66
CA THR A 79 -3.64 -11.49 -6.32
C THR A 79 -3.47 -12.81 -5.58
N ASP A 80 -2.51 -13.65 -6.00
CA ASP A 80 -2.25 -14.94 -5.36
C ASP A 80 -1.65 -14.74 -3.96
N LEU A 81 -0.74 -13.76 -3.84
CA LEU A 81 -0.12 -13.46 -2.55
C LEU A 81 -1.14 -12.95 -1.51
N VAL A 82 -2.09 -12.11 -1.91
CA VAL A 82 -3.12 -11.62 -0.97
C VAL A 82 -4.11 -12.72 -0.59
N GLU A 83 -4.38 -13.68 -1.48
CA GLU A 83 -5.18 -14.86 -1.17
C GLU A 83 -4.44 -15.80 -0.19
N ASP A 84 -3.14 -16.02 -0.38
CA ASP A 84 -2.30 -16.80 0.57
C ASP A 84 -2.35 -16.22 1.99
N PHE A 85 -2.43 -14.88 2.10
CA PHE A 85 -2.41 -14.17 3.38
C PHE A 85 -3.78 -13.80 3.94
N LYS A 86 -4.86 -14.27 3.34
CA LYS A 86 -6.24 -13.87 3.68
C LYS A 86 -6.67 -14.07 5.13
N ASP A 87 -6.02 -14.99 5.84
CA ASP A 87 -6.34 -15.33 7.23
C ASP A 87 -5.40 -14.66 8.25
N LEU A 88 -4.38 -13.92 7.78
CA LEU A 88 -3.49 -13.15 8.64
C LEU A 88 -4.17 -11.86 9.13
N PRO A 89 -3.83 -11.37 10.32
CA PRO A 89 -4.40 -10.14 10.86
C PRO A 89 -3.73 -8.87 10.28
N ILE A 90 -3.66 -8.78 8.96
CA ILE A 90 -3.15 -7.60 8.23
C ILE A 90 -4.13 -6.44 8.41
N PHE A 91 -3.62 -5.20 8.50
CA PHE A 91 -4.44 -4.01 8.62
C PHE A 91 -4.98 -3.54 7.27
N GLN A 92 -4.06 -3.31 6.32
CA GLN A 92 -4.36 -2.79 4.97
C GLN A 92 -3.29 -3.25 3.99
N ILE A 93 -3.56 -3.07 2.71
CA ILE A 93 -2.58 -3.25 1.63
C ILE A 93 -2.32 -1.90 0.96
N ILE A 94 -1.06 -1.56 0.72
CA ILE A 94 -0.67 -0.50 -0.22
C ILE A 94 -0.23 -1.19 -1.50
N TYR A 95 -0.94 -0.94 -2.59
CA TYR A 95 -0.62 -1.50 -3.90
C TYR A 95 -0.08 -0.42 -4.82
N THR A 96 1.19 -0.57 -5.24
CA THR A 96 1.87 0.36 -6.14
C THR A 96 2.10 -0.29 -7.50
N ASP A 97 1.54 0.29 -8.56
CA ASP A 97 1.97 -0.04 -9.93
C ASP A 97 3.24 0.75 -10.26
N ILE A 98 4.39 0.04 -10.33
CA ILE A 98 5.71 0.67 -10.51
C ILE A 98 5.91 1.23 -11.92
N ASP A 99 5.18 0.75 -12.93
CA ASP A 99 5.24 1.31 -14.28
C ASP A 99 4.47 2.65 -14.37
N LYS A 100 3.62 2.93 -13.40
CA LYS A 100 2.84 4.18 -13.29
C LYS A 100 3.41 5.16 -12.28
N ASP A 101 4.19 4.68 -11.31
CA ASP A 101 4.69 5.53 -10.24
C ASP A 101 5.58 6.66 -10.79
N GLY A 102 5.30 7.88 -10.36
CA GLY A 102 5.99 9.09 -10.81
C GLY A 102 5.73 9.53 -12.27
N MET A 103 5.00 8.75 -13.07
CA MET A 103 4.80 9.01 -14.51
C MET A 103 3.72 10.06 -14.81
N MET A 104 2.85 10.40 -13.86
CA MET A 104 1.75 11.36 -14.04
C MET A 104 0.81 11.01 -15.21
N MET A 105 0.57 9.72 -15.43
CA MET A 105 -0.22 9.20 -16.55
C MET A 105 -1.54 8.54 -16.11
N GLY A 106 -1.94 8.75 -14.88
CA GLY A 106 -3.07 8.06 -14.24
C GLY A 106 -2.67 6.70 -13.65
N PRO A 107 -3.39 6.24 -12.60
CA PRO A 107 -3.17 4.96 -11.95
C PRO A 107 -3.62 3.78 -12.85
N ASN A 108 -3.10 2.60 -12.57
CA ASN A 108 -3.54 1.39 -13.24
C ASN A 108 -4.85 0.88 -12.61
N ILE A 109 -5.97 1.40 -13.10
CA ILE A 109 -7.31 1.09 -12.59
C ILE A 109 -7.61 -0.41 -12.67
N GLU A 110 -7.25 -1.07 -13.78
CA GLU A 110 -7.59 -2.49 -14.02
C GLU A 110 -6.84 -3.41 -13.04
N GLU A 111 -5.53 -3.26 -12.88
CA GLU A 111 -4.76 -4.10 -11.96
C GLU A 111 -5.11 -3.79 -10.50
N THR A 112 -5.32 -2.53 -10.17
CA THR A 112 -5.76 -2.11 -8.83
C THR A 112 -7.13 -2.71 -8.49
N LYS A 113 -8.07 -2.74 -9.46
CA LYS A 113 -9.38 -3.36 -9.30
C LYS A 113 -9.26 -4.86 -9.07
N LYS A 114 -8.48 -5.57 -9.89
CA LYS A 114 -8.27 -7.03 -9.72
C LYS A 114 -7.75 -7.37 -8.34
N LEU A 115 -6.74 -6.63 -7.86
CA LEU A 115 -6.21 -6.84 -6.51
C LEU A 115 -7.24 -6.54 -5.43
N ALA A 116 -7.97 -5.43 -5.55
CA ALA A 116 -8.96 -5.04 -4.56
C ALA A 116 -10.12 -6.03 -4.47
N GLU A 117 -10.53 -6.64 -5.60
CA GLU A 117 -11.55 -7.69 -5.65
C GLU A 117 -11.07 -9.02 -5.05
N ALA A 118 -9.79 -9.36 -5.24
CA ALA A 118 -9.19 -10.57 -4.67
C ALA A 118 -8.89 -10.44 -3.17
N SER A 119 -8.71 -9.20 -2.67
CA SER A 119 -8.29 -8.94 -1.30
C SER A 119 -9.45 -8.90 -0.31
N LYS A 120 -9.28 -9.52 0.86
CA LYS A 120 -10.14 -9.31 2.04
C LYS A 120 -9.79 -8.03 2.81
N PHE A 121 -8.62 -7.44 2.55
CA PHE A 121 -8.11 -6.26 3.25
C PHE A 121 -8.38 -5.01 2.47
N PRO A 122 -8.65 -3.86 3.13
CA PRO A 122 -8.78 -2.58 2.46
C PRO A 122 -7.51 -2.24 1.67
N VAL A 123 -7.66 -1.77 0.44
CA VAL A 123 -6.54 -1.46 -0.45
C VAL A 123 -6.37 0.05 -0.59
N ILE A 124 -5.14 0.51 -0.49
CA ILE A 124 -4.70 1.86 -0.79
C ILE A 124 -4.00 1.81 -2.15
N ALA A 125 -4.54 2.50 -3.13
CA ALA A 125 -3.93 2.60 -4.46
C ALA A 125 -2.72 3.54 -4.44
N SER A 126 -1.64 3.15 -5.11
CA SER A 126 -0.42 3.94 -5.23
C SER A 126 0.16 3.86 -6.65
N GLY A 127 0.80 4.94 -7.07
CA GLY A 127 1.42 5.05 -8.38
C GLY A 127 0.52 5.69 -9.44
N GLY A 128 1.01 6.75 -10.07
CA GLY A 128 0.45 7.35 -11.26
C GLY A 128 -0.68 8.37 -11.08
N VAL A 129 -1.28 8.53 -9.91
CA VAL A 129 -2.33 9.54 -9.68
C VAL A 129 -1.82 10.91 -10.11
N SER A 130 -2.54 11.55 -11.04
CA SER A 130 -2.11 12.78 -11.69
C SER A 130 -3.15 13.91 -11.66
N ARG A 131 -4.44 13.58 -11.50
CA ARG A 131 -5.56 14.52 -11.52
C ARG A 131 -6.72 14.02 -10.66
N LEU A 132 -7.67 14.91 -10.39
CA LEU A 132 -8.81 14.64 -9.51
C LEU A 132 -9.68 13.48 -10.04
N GLU A 133 -9.86 13.40 -11.36
CA GLU A 133 -10.65 12.34 -12.00
C GLU A 133 -10.06 10.94 -11.78
N ASP A 134 -8.75 10.83 -11.52
CA ASP A 134 -8.12 9.55 -11.19
C ASP A 134 -8.57 9.07 -9.80
N LEU A 135 -8.69 10.01 -8.84
CA LEU A 135 -9.22 9.72 -7.51
C LEU A 135 -10.71 9.35 -7.56
N GLU A 136 -11.49 10.04 -8.41
CA GLU A 136 -12.90 9.70 -8.62
C GLU A 136 -13.05 8.28 -9.17
N LYS A 137 -12.27 7.89 -10.18
CA LYS A 137 -12.29 6.52 -10.71
C LYS A 137 -11.92 5.48 -9.66
N LEU A 138 -10.90 5.75 -8.84
CA LEU A 138 -10.50 4.85 -7.76
C LEU A 138 -11.59 4.73 -6.69
N SER A 139 -12.28 5.82 -6.35
CA SER A 139 -13.35 5.83 -5.34
C SER A 139 -14.57 5.00 -5.73
N LEU A 140 -14.77 4.75 -7.02
CA LEU A 140 -15.86 3.90 -7.53
C LEU A 140 -15.53 2.39 -7.43
N LEU A 141 -14.28 2.04 -7.17
CA LEU A 141 -13.87 0.64 -7.06
C LEU A 141 -14.21 0.09 -5.67
N LYS A 142 -14.70 -1.14 -5.66
CA LYS A 142 -14.96 -1.86 -4.42
C LYS A 142 -13.65 -2.11 -3.66
N ASN A 143 -13.70 -1.98 -2.32
CA ASN A 143 -12.59 -2.28 -1.41
C ASN A 143 -11.35 -1.36 -1.57
N ILE A 144 -11.47 -0.23 -2.27
CA ILE A 144 -10.47 0.82 -2.24
C ILE A 144 -10.76 1.74 -1.06
N TYR A 145 -9.81 1.82 -0.13
CA TYR A 145 -9.91 2.64 1.07
C TYR A 145 -9.34 4.05 0.86
N GLY A 146 -8.37 4.20 -0.04
CA GLY A 146 -7.72 5.47 -0.29
C GLY A 146 -6.72 5.40 -1.43
N ALA A 147 -6.07 6.53 -1.67
CA ALA A 147 -4.99 6.63 -2.64
C ALA A 147 -3.81 7.43 -2.10
N ILE A 148 -2.60 7.11 -2.57
CA ILE A 148 -1.39 7.89 -2.30
C ILE A 148 -1.16 8.83 -3.47
N CYS A 149 -1.18 10.13 -3.16
CA CYS A 149 -0.85 11.20 -4.10
C CYS A 149 0.50 11.82 -3.66
N GLY A 150 1.52 11.62 -4.45
CA GLY A 150 2.85 12.18 -4.22
C GLY A 150 3.14 13.33 -5.17
N LYS A 151 3.69 13.02 -6.33
CA LYS A 151 4.17 13.97 -7.33
C LYS A 151 3.10 14.97 -7.76
N ALA A 152 1.85 14.54 -7.96
CA ALA A 152 0.74 15.40 -8.35
C ALA A 152 0.50 16.57 -7.38
N LEU A 153 0.63 16.34 -6.08
CA LEU A 153 0.53 17.38 -5.06
C LEU A 153 1.74 18.32 -5.09
N TYR A 154 2.96 17.78 -5.24
CA TYR A 154 4.19 18.58 -5.27
C TYR A 154 4.30 19.44 -6.52
N GLU A 155 3.82 18.96 -7.65
CA GLU A 155 3.79 19.70 -8.93
C GLU A 155 2.55 20.61 -9.07
N GLY A 156 1.62 20.55 -8.12
CA GLY A 156 0.41 21.38 -8.12
C GLY A 156 -0.63 20.96 -9.17
N SER A 157 -0.55 19.74 -9.70
CA SER A 157 -1.54 19.21 -10.65
C SER A 157 -2.89 18.91 -9.98
N ILE A 158 -2.86 18.67 -8.66
CA ILE A 158 -4.02 18.55 -7.78
C ILE A 158 -3.70 19.33 -6.51
N SER A 159 -4.66 20.09 -5.98
CA SER A 159 -4.53 20.70 -4.67
C SER A 159 -5.17 19.81 -3.58
N LEU A 160 -4.64 19.91 -2.36
CA LEU A 160 -5.24 19.21 -1.22
C LEU A 160 -6.66 19.72 -0.93
N ASP A 161 -6.90 21.02 -1.12
CA ASP A 161 -8.21 21.63 -0.88
C ASP A 161 -9.27 21.06 -1.83
N GLU A 162 -8.95 20.93 -3.14
CA GLU A 162 -9.84 20.29 -4.12
C GLU A 162 -10.19 18.84 -3.74
N ILE A 163 -9.19 18.06 -3.26
CA ILE A 163 -9.42 16.69 -2.80
C ILE A 163 -10.37 16.70 -1.59
N LEU A 164 -10.10 17.56 -0.61
CA LEU A 164 -10.91 17.63 0.61
C LEU A 164 -12.33 18.09 0.33
N GLU A 165 -12.53 19.07 -0.53
CA GLU A 165 -13.87 19.51 -0.96
C GLU A 165 -14.65 18.38 -1.66
N ARG A 166 -13.96 17.55 -2.44
CA ARG A 166 -14.60 16.49 -3.24
C ARG A 166 -14.94 15.24 -2.45
N PHE A 167 -14.12 14.86 -1.45
CA PHE A 167 -14.21 13.57 -0.77
C PHE A 167 -14.53 13.65 0.74
N ASN A 168 -14.67 14.85 1.32
CA ASN A 168 -15.08 15.02 2.74
C ASN A 168 -16.58 15.29 2.93
N SER A 169 -17.42 14.88 1.98
CA SER A 169 -18.89 15.00 2.11
C SER A 169 -19.51 13.80 2.82
#